data_12254ea7432bc341f1267d54dc9da544
#
_entry.id   12254ea7432bc341f1267d54dc9da544
#
_cell.length_a   1.000
_cell.length_b   1.000
_cell.length_c   1.000
_cell.angle_alpha   90.00
_cell.angle_beta   90.00
_cell.angle_gamma   90.00
#
_symmetry.space_group_name_H-M   'P 1'
#
loop_
_entity.id
_entity.type
_entity.pdbx_description
1 polymer ?
#
loop_
_entity_poly.entity_id
_entity_poly.type
_entity_poly.pdbx_seq_one_letter_code
_entity_poly.pdbx_strand_id
1 'polypeptide(L)'
;VVSDAHEGLKAAISKVFSATWQRCRVHFMRTLLAHAGKQGRRVVSAFVGTAFAQETATAAHAQWRQVSDQSRPRARKFAELMDAAEMDVLAHMDFPQSHRAKLHSTNPIERLNGEIKRRTEVVGIFPNEEAVTRLIGAILLEQNDEGAVQRSRYMSLETIAPLGDDPLASL
;
A
#
# COMPACT_ATOMS: atom_id res chain seq x y z
N VAL A 1 -3.92 7.82 1.79
CA VAL A 1 -4.57 6.80 0.93
C VAL A 1 -3.50 5.99 0.20
N VAL A 2 -3.66 4.65 0.14
CA VAL A 2 -2.75 3.77 -0.60
C VAL A 2 -3.40 3.32 -1.90
N SER A 3 -2.70 3.47 -3.03
CA SER A 3 -3.18 2.97 -4.32
C SER A 3 -2.03 2.58 -5.25
N ASP A 4 -2.36 2.00 -6.40
CA ASP A 4 -1.40 1.87 -7.48
C ASP A 4 -1.16 3.22 -8.18
N ALA A 5 -0.08 3.33 -8.92
CA ALA A 5 0.30 4.56 -9.63
C ALA A 5 -0.55 4.74 -10.90
N HIS A 6 -1.69 5.40 -10.72
CA HIS A 6 -2.57 5.83 -11.80
C HIS A 6 -2.86 7.33 -11.61
N GLU A 7 -2.47 8.15 -12.59
CA GLU A 7 -2.51 9.61 -12.46
C GLU A 7 -3.92 10.15 -12.15
N GLY A 8 -4.96 9.61 -12.80
CA GLY A 8 -6.34 9.99 -12.51
C GLY A 8 -6.77 9.65 -11.09
N LEU A 9 -6.29 8.52 -10.54
CA LEU A 9 -6.59 8.13 -9.16
C LEU A 9 -5.83 9.01 -8.16
N LYS A 10 -4.56 9.29 -8.42
CA LYS A 10 -3.75 10.23 -7.61
C LYS A 10 -4.40 11.61 -7.56
N ALA A 11 -4.83 12.16 -8.71
CA ALA A 11 -5.53 13.43 -8.79
C ALA A 11 -6.87 13.43 -8.04
N ALA A 12 -7.65 12.35 -8.14
CA ALA A 12 -8.91 12.20 -7.42
C ALA A 12 -8.69 12.13 -5.89
N ILE A 13 -7.69 11.38 -5.43
CA ILE A 13 -7.33 11.28 -4.01
C ILE A 13 -6.95 12.66 -3.46
N SER A 14 -6.10 13.40 -4.16
CA SER A 14 -5.70 14.74 -3.75
C SER A 14 -6.90 15.69 -3.69
N LYS A 15 -7.78 15.66 -4.70
CA LYS A 15 -8.93 16.56 -4.80
C LYS A 15 -10.03 16.26 -3.77
N VAL A 16 -10.30 14.97 -3.51
CA VAL A 16 -11.46 14.54 -2.71
C VAL A 16 -11.11 14.38 -1.24
N PHE A 17 -9.93 13.81 -0.95
CA PHE A 17 -9.56 13.45 0.42
C PHE A 17 -8.54 14.40 1.05
N SER A 18 -7.85 15.23 0.25
CA SER A 18 -6.73 16.09 0.71
C SER A 18 -5.72 15.32 1.57
N ALA A 19 -5.56 14.04 1.31
CA ALA A 19 -4.78 13.11 2.12
C ALA A 19 -3.46 12.75 1.46
N THR A 20 -2.45 12.44 2.27
CA THR A 20 -1.17 11.88 1.79
C THR A 20 -1.41 10.66 0.93
N TRP A 21 -0.85 10.67 -0.27
CA TRP A 21 -0.89 9.52 -1.16
C TRP A 21 0.36 8.66 -0.99
N GLN A 22 0.14 7.38 -0.79
CA GLN A 22 1.16 6.34 -0.73
C GLN A 22 1.03 5.45 -1.97
N ARG A 23 2.07 5.36 -2.76
CA ARG A 23 2.14 4.37 -3.84
C ARG A 23 2.31 2.97 -3.27
N CYS A 24 1.49 2.03 -3.71
CA CYS A 24 1.58 0.64 -3.28
C CYS A 24 2.98 0.07 -3.54
N ARG A 25 3.70 -0.27 -2.46
CA ARG A 25 5.05 -0.81 -2.51
C ARG A 25 5.13 -2.12 -3.31
N VAL A 26 4.11 -2.96 -3.20
CA VAL A 26 4.07 -4.25 -3.90
C VAL A 26 3.99 -4.05 -5.42
N HIS A 27 3.09 -3.17 -5.87
CA HIS A 27 2.97 -2.84 -7.29
C HIS A 27 4.21 -2.12 -7.83
N PHE A 28 4.77 -1.19 -7.06
CA PHE A 28 6.03 -0.55 -7.41
C PHE A 28 7.15 -1.58 -7.60
N MET A 29 7.35 -2.48 -6.63
CA MET A 29 8.36 -3.54 -6.72
C MET A 29 8.13 -4.44 -7.93
N ARG A 30 6.89 -4.80 -8.24
CA ARG A 30 6.56 -5.59 -9.45
C ARG A 30 6.97 -4.87 -10.73
N THR A 31 6.67 -3.58 -10.85
CA THR A 31 7.07 -2.73 -11.98
C THR A 31 8.59 -2.63 -12.06
N LEU A 32 9.26 -2.35 -10.96
CA LEU A 32 10.70 -2.21 -10.88
C LEU A 32 11.43 -3.52 -11.30
N LEU A 33 10.97 -4.66 -10.80
CA LEU A 33 11.53 -5.98 -11.10
C LEU A 33 11.26 -6.44 -12.54
N ALA A 34 10.30 -5.86 -13.24
CA ALA A 34 10.11 -6.12 -14.67
C ALA A 34 11.28 -5.59 -15.51
N HIS A 35 11.99 -4.55 -15.02
CA HIS A 35 13.18 -3.97 -15.65
C HIS A 35 14.49 -4.63 -15.21
N ALA A 36 14.46 -5.48 -14.19
CA ALA A 36 15.61 -6.27 -13.76
C ALA A 36 15.58 -7.64 -14.43
N GLY A 37 16.33 -7.99 -15.38
CA GLY A 37 16.33 -9.33 -16.02
C GLY A 37 16.16 -10.48 -15.01
N LYS A 38 15.72 -11.65 -15.46
CA LYS A 38 15.33 -12.78 -14.59
C LYS A 38 16.33 -13.10 -13.47
N GLN A 39 17.64 -13.06 -13.78
CA GLN A 39 18.72 -13.33 -12.82
C GLN A 39 18.93 -12.19 -11.80
N GLY A 40 18.65 -10.94 -12.18
CA GLY A 40 18.85 -9.76 -11.34
C GLY A 40 17.74 -9.51 -10.31
N ARG A 41 16.55 -10.11 -10.47
CA ARG A 41 15.38 -9.82 -9.64
C ARG A 41 15.61 -10.01 -8.14
N ARG A 42 16.28 -11.09 -7.74
CA ARG A 42 16.57 -11.37 -6.32
C ARG A 42 17.51 -10.32 -5.72
N VAL A 43 18.55 -9.95 -6.46
CA VAL A 43 19.53 -8.96 -6.03
C VAL A 43 18.85 -7.58 -5.91
N VAL A 44 18.10 -7.16 -6.93
CA VAL A 44 17.36 -5.89 -6.94
C VAL A 44 16.35 -5.85 -5.80
N SER A 45 15.60 -6.93 -5.59
CA SER A 45 14.62 -7.00 -4.49
C SER A 45 15.29 -6.86 -3.11
N ALA A 46 16.43 -7.52 -2.91
CA ALA A 46 17.19 -7.40 -1.67
C ALA A 46 17.74 -5.98 -1.49
N PHE A 47 18.29 -5.38 -2.54
CA PHE A 47 18.85 -4.01 -2.51
C PHE A 47 17.77 -2.96 -2.16
N VAL A 48 16.65 -2.97 -2.86
CA VAL A 48 15.55 -2.04 -2.57
C VAL A 48 14.93 -2.34 -1.20
N GLY A 49 14.90 -3.61 -0.81
CA GLY A 49 14.44 -4.05 0.50
C GLY A 49 15.19 -3.41 1.67
N THR A 50 16.49 -3.08 1.48
CA THR A 50 17.28 -2.41 2.53
C THR A 50 16.77 -1.00 2.86
N ALA A 51 16.21 -0.28 1.89
CA ALA A 51 15.61 1.04 2.14
C ALA A 51 14.31 0.91 2.97
N PHE A 52 13.50 -0.11 2.69
CA PHE A 52 12.27 -0.36 3.44
C PHE A 52 12.52 -0.90 4.86
N ALA A 53 13.70 -1.44 5.12
CA ALA A 53 14.08 -1.97 6.43
C ALA A 53 14.59 -0.90 7.39
N GLN A 54 14.73 0.36 6.93
CA GLN A 54 15.22 1.43 7.79
C GLN A 54 14.17 1.85 8.82
N GLU A 55 14.63 2.24 9.99
CA GLU A 55 13.75 2.64 11.12
C GLU A 55 13.21 4.05 10.96
N THR A 56 13.98 4.96 10.36
CA THR A 56 13.60 6.36 10.20
C THR A 56 13.37 6.73 8.74
N ALA A 57 12.50 7.72 8.48
CA ALA A 57 12.28 8.26 7.15
C ALA A 57 13.58 8.76 6.52
N THR A 58 14.38 9.52 7.27
CA THR A 58 15.67 10.06 6.81
C THR A 58 16.62 8.95 6.36
N ALA A 59 16.75 7.87 7.14
CA ALA A 59 17.60 6.75 6.79
C ALA A 59 17.04 5.98 5.57
N ALA A 60 15.72 5.83 5.47
CA ALA A 60 15.07 5.19 4.34
C ALA A 60 15.33 5.96 3.03
N HIS A 61 15.18 7.28 3.05
CA HIS A 61 15.47 8.14 1.90
C HIS A 61 16.96 8.10 1.52
N ALA A 62 17.85 8.18 2.49
CA ALA A 62 19.31 8.09 2.23
C ALA A 62 19.67 6.72 1.59
N GLN A 63 19.16 5.63 2.15
CA GLN A 63 19.40 4.29 1.62
C GLN A 63 18.78 4.11 0.22
N TRP A 64 17.60 4.66 -0.02
CA TRP A 64 16.93 4.62 -1.32
C TRP A 64 17.80 5.27 -2.41
N ARG A 65 18.31 6.49 -2.15
CA ARG A 65 19.17 7.22 -3.07
C ARG A 65 20.49 6.49 -3.30
N GLN A 66 21.08 5.92 -2.25
CA GLN A 66 22.29 5.11 -2.37
C GLN A 66 22.08 3.91 -3.31
N VAL A 67 20.96 3.20 -3.18
CA VAL A 67 20.62 2.08 -4.06
C VAL A 67 20.41 2.55 -5.50
N SER A 68 19.72 3.67 -5.70
CA SER A 68 19.52 4.27 -7.02
C SER A 68 20.86 4.61 -7.68
N ASP A 69 21.74 5.34 -6.97
CA ASP A 69 23.03 5.79 -7.49
C ASP A 69 23.99 4.63 -7.80
N GLN A 70 24.06 3.63 -6.94
CA GLN A 70 24.85 2.42 -7.17
C GLN A 70 24.36 1.61 -8.39
N SER A 71 23.07 1.67 -8.67
CA SER A 71 22.47 0.96 -9.80
C SER A 71 22.60 1.71 -11.13
N ARG A 72 22.72 3.02 -11.08
CA ARG A 72 22.70 3.93 -12.24
C ARG A 72 23.69 3.56 -13.37
N PRO A 73 24.96 3.19 -13.10
CA PRO A 73 25.91 2.85 -14.15
C PRO A 73 25.53 1.60 -14.95
N ARG A 74 24.79 0.66 -14.34
CA ARG A 74 24.43 -0.63 -14.93
C ARG A 74 22.96 -0.72 -15.37
N ALA A 75 22.08 0.06 -14.76
CA ALA A 75 20.64 0.00 -14.95
C ALA A 75 20.01 1.40 -14.84
N ARG A 76 20.33 2.28 -15.78
CA ARG A 76 19.88 3.68 -15.77
C ARG A 76 18.37 3.82 -15.61
N LYS A 77 17.58 3.05 -16.39
CA LYS A 77 16.12 3.11 -16.31
C LYS A 77 15.58 2.68 -14.94
N PHE A 78 16.23 1.73 -14.29
CA PHE A 78 15.90 1.34 -12.92
C PHE A 78 16.12 2.50 -11.93
N ALA A 79 17.26 3.18 -12.02
CA ALA A 79 17.56 4.33 -11.16
C ALA A 79 16.57 5.47 -11.39
N GLU A 80 16.25 5.79 -12.64
CA GLU A 80 15.23 6.80 -12.99
C GLU A 80 13.85 6.48 -12.40
N LEU A 81 13.44 5.20 -12.41
CA LEU A 81 12.19 4.76 -11.80
C LEU A 81 12.22 4.87 -10.27
N MET A 82 13.35 4.59 -9.64
CA MET A 82 13.52 4.77 -8.20
C MET A 82 13.46 6.26 -7.82
N ASP A 83 14.19 7.11 -8.52
CA ASP A 83 14.23 8.55 -8.25
C ASP A 83 12.83 9.18 -8.36
N ALA A 84 12.09 8.82 -9.42
CA ALA A 84 10.74 9.32 -9.66
C ALA A 84 9.71 8.85 -8.63
N ALA A 85 9.96 7.76 -7.93
CA ALA A 85 9.01 7.15 -7.03
C ALA A 85 9.35 7.32 -5.53
N GLU A 86 10.49 7.91 -5.19
CA GLU A 86 11.01 8.01 -3.83
C GLU A 86 9.97 8.54 -2.84
N MET A 87 9.45 9.73 -3.10
CA MET A 87 8.50 10.40 -2.20
C MET A 87 7.19 9.63 -2.07
N ASP A 88 6.71 9.08 -3.17
CA ASP A 88 5.42 8.40 -3.24
C ASP A 88 5.45 7.00 -2.59
N VAL A 89 6.58 6.29 -2.69
CA VAL A 89 6.74 4.92 -2.17
C VAL A 89 7.16 4.92 -0.71
N LEU A 90 7.89 5.94 -0.26
CA LEU A 90 8.35 6.08 1.12
C LEU A 90 7.42 6.94 2.00
N ALA A 91 6.32 7.50 1.47
CA ALA A 91 5.39 8.34 2.24
C ALA A 91 4.87 7.69 3.54
N HIS A 92 4.77 6.35 3.58
CA HIS A 92 4.38 5.64 4.80
C HIS A 92 5.41 5.73 5.94
N MET A 93 6.64 6.13 5.65
CA MET A 93 7.71 6.28 6.65
C MET A 93 7.50 7.50 7.58
N ASP A 94 6.67 8.45 7.19
CA ASP A 94 6.30 9.62 8.02
C ASP A 94 5.30 9.26 9.12
N PHE A 95 4.71 8.07 9.05
CA PHE A 95 3.77 7.57 10.05
C PHE A 95 4.48 6.78 11.18
N PRO A 96 3.86 6.65 12.36
CA PRO A 96 4.39 5.83 13.45
C PRO A 96 4.71 4.40 13.00
N GLN A 97 5.81 3.86 13.50
CA GLN A 97 6.32 2.54 13.11
C GLN A 97 5.28 1.42 13.23
N SER A 98 4.42 1.48 14.24
CA SER A 98 3.33 0.52 14.45
C SER A 98 2.31 0.44 13.30
N HIS A 99 2.20 1.50 12.50
CA HIS A 99 1.27 1.57 11.37
C HIS A 99 1.90 1.31 10.01
N ARG A 100 3.22 1.51 9.85
CA ARG A 100 3.92 1.46 8.56
C ARG A 100 3.67 0.16 7.79
N ALA A 101 3.65 -0.99 8.49
CA ALA A 101 3.40 -2.29 7.88
C ALA A 101 2.02 -2.40 7.21
N LYS A 102 1.06 -1.57 7.62
CA LYS A 102 -0.33 -1.58 7.15
C LYS A 102 -0.60 -0.51 6.10
N LEU A 103 0.29 0.50 5.99
CA LEU A 103 0.11 1.66 5.12
C LEU A 103 0.86 1.57 3.79
N HIS A 104 1.66 0.55 3.55
CA HIS A 104 2.54 0.49 2.38
C HIS A 104 1.99 -0.31 1.19
N SER A 105 0.83 -0.96 1.33
CA SER A 105 0.34 -1.92 0.33
C SER A 105 -1.19 -1.94 0.23
N THR A 106 -1.70 -2.22 -0.97
CA THR A 106 -3.11 -2.47 -1.28
C THR A 106 -3.52 -3.93 -1.06
N ASN A 107 -2.62 -4.81 -0.62
CA ASN A 107 -2.88 -6.23 -0.42
C ASN A 107 -4.14 -6.54 0.41
N PRO A 108 -4.48 -5.81 1.49
CA PRO A 108 -5.70 -6.08 2.26
C PRO A 108 -6.97 -5.96 1.42
N ILE A 109 -7.09 -4.88 0.64
CA ILE A 109 -8.27 -4.67 -0.22
C ILE A 109 -8.27 -5.61 -1.43
N GLU A 110 -7.10 -5.95 -1.96
CA GLU A 110 -6.99 -6.94 -3.04
C GLU A 110 -7.46 -8.33 -2.57
N ARG A 111 -7.11 -8.72 -1.34
CA ARG A 111 -7.54 -9.97 -0.73
C ARG A 111 -9.05 -9.98 -0.51
N LEU A 112 -9.63 -8.89 -0.02
CA LEU A 112 -11.07 -8.73 0.14
C LEU A 112 -11.80 -8.83 -1.22
N ASN A 113 -11.31 -8.13 -2.24
CA ASN A 113 -11.86 -8.21 -3.59
C ASN A 113 -11.76 -9.63 -4.17
N GLY A 114 -10.66 -10.33 -3.91
CA GLY A 114 -10.50 -11.74 -4.29
C GLY A 114 -11.53 -12.65 -3.62
N GLU A 115 -11.83 -12.42 -2.33
CA GLU A 115 -12.83 -13.19 -1.60
C GLU A 115 -14.26 -12.89 -2.10
N ILE A 116 -14.59 -11.63 -2.33
CA ILE A 116 -15.86 -11.25 -2.95
C ILE A 116 -16.02 -11.95 -4.31
N LYS A 117 -15.01 -11.87 -5.17
CA LYS A 117 -15.02 -12.50 -6.49
C LYS A 117 -15.22 -14.02 -6.38
N ARG A 118 -14.48 -14.68 -5.51
CA ARG A 118 -14.59 -16.13 -5.30
C ARG A 118 -16.01 -16.55 -4.90
N ARG A 119 -16.64 -15.82 -3.98
CA ARG A 119 -17.99 -16.14 -3.51
C ARG A 119 -19.08 -15.80 -4.55
N THR A 120 -18.91 -14.71 -5.29
CA THR A 120 -19.84 -14.35 -6.36
C THR A 120 -19.76 -15.29 -7.56
N GLU A 121 -18.57 -15.80 -7.91
CA GLU A 121 -18.40 -16.79 -8.98
C GLU A 121 -19.10 -18.14 -8.67
N VAL A 122 -19.18 -18.55 -7.41
CA VAL A 122 -19.89 -19.78 -7.00
C VAL A 122 -21.39 -19.66 -7.26
N VAL A 123 -21.97 -18.46 -7.09
CA VAL A 123 -23.40 -18.22 -7.35
C VAL A 123 -23.69 -18.20 -8.84
N GLY A 124 -22.74 -17.72 -9.66
CA GLY A 124 -22.80 -17.67 -11.10
C GLY A 124 -23.74 -16.57 -11.62
N ILE A 125 -25.05 -16.81 -11.58
CA ILE A 125 -26.07 -15.87 -12.08
C ILE A 125 -26.88 -15.32 -10.90
N PHE A 126 -26.97 -14.00 -10.80
CA PHE A 126 -27.78 -13.31 -9.81
C PHE A 126 -29.14 -12.91 -10.43
N PRO A 127 -30.25 -13.07 -9.70
CA PRO A 127 -31.58 -12.74 -10.21
C PRO A 127 -31.80 -11.22 -10.37
N ASN A 128 -31.11 -10.40 -9.56
CA ASN A 128 -31.21 -8.95 -9.57
C ASN A 128 -30.01 -8.29 -8.83
N GLU A 129 -29.87 -6.97 -8.95
CA GLU A 129 -28.82 -6.19 -8.27
C GLU A 129 -28.91 -6.24 -6.75
N GLU A 130 -30.11 -6.33 -6.20
CA GLU A 130 -30.32 -6.42 -4.75
C GLU A 130 -29.73 -7.71 -4.18
N ALA A 131 -29.78 -8.80 -4.92
CA ALA A 131 -29.17 -10.07 -4.51
C ALA A 131 -27.64 -9.97 -4.48
N VAL A 132 -27.03 -9.27 -5.45
CA VAL A 132 -25.59 -8.95 -5.46
C VAL A 132 -25.23 -8.10 -4.25
N THR A 133 -25.97 -7.01 -4.02
CA THR A 133 -25.74 -6.09 -2.92
C THR A 133 -25.84 -6.77 -1.56
N ARG A 134 -26.85 -7.65 -1.37
CA ARG A 134 -27.00 -8.41 -0.12
C ARG A 134 -25.84 -9.37 0.11
N LEU A 135 -25.39 -10.10 -0.92
CA LEU A 135 -24.26 -11.01 -0.76
C LEU A 135 -22.98 -10.25 -0.42
N ILE A 136 -22.67 -9.18 -1.15
CA ILE A 136 -21.48 -8.37 -0.89
C ILE A 136 -21.56 -7.73 0.49
N GLY A 137 -22.71 -7.18 0.87
CA GLY A 137 -22.94 -6.61 2.20
C GLY A 137 -22.71 -7.63 3.33
N ALA A 138 -23.21 -8.88 3.15
CA ALA A 138 -22.98 -9.97 4.12
C ALA A 138 -21.49 -10.33 4.23
N ILE A 139 -20.76 -10.39 3.12
CA ILE A 139 -19.31 -10.67 3.11
C ILE A 139 -18.54 -9.55 3.83
N LEU A 140 -18.90 -8.29 3.58
CA LEU A 140 -18.24 -7.14 4.24
C LEU A 140 -18.51 -7.11 5.74
N LEU A 141 -19.74 -7.45 6.15
CA LEU A 141 -20.13 -7.54 7.56
C LEU A 141 -19.35 -8.65 8.27
N GLU A 142 -19.29 -9.85 7.68
CA GLU A 142 -18.51 -10.98 8.17
C GLU A 142 -17.03 -10.59 8.37
N GLN A 143 -16.42 -9.93 7.36
CA GLN A 143 -15.03 -9.48 7.46
C GLN A 143 -14.82 -8.40 8.53
N ASN A 144 -15.79 -7.53 8.74
CA ASN A 144 -15.76 -6.55 9.81
C ASN A 144 -15.80 -7.21 11.19
N ASP A 145 -16.68 -8.19 11.36
CA ASP A 145 -16.84 -8.92 12.63
C ASP A 145 -15.59 -9.76 12.94
N GLU A 146 -15.03 -10.46 11.92
CA GLU A 146 -13.76 -11.16 12.05
C GLU A 146 -12.63 -10.20 12.46
N GLY A 147 -12.58 -9.02 11.84
CA GLY A 147 -11.61 -7.97 12.18
C GLY A 147 -11.74 -7.47 13.62
N ALA A 148 -12.96 -7.39 14.14
CA ALA A 148 -13.24 -6.91 15.50
C ALA A 148 -12.76 -7.89 16.58
N VAL A 149 -12.81 -9.22 16.31
CA VAL A 149 -12.42 -10.26 17.27
C VAL A 149 -10.95 -10.70 17.14
N GLN A 150 -10.24 -10.26 16.11
CA GLN A 150 -8.82 -10.58 15.97
C GLN A 150 -7.98 -9.94 17.09
N ARG A 151 -7.02 -10.70 17.63
CA ARG A 151 -6.12 -10.26 18.71
C ARG A 151 -5.31 -9.00 18.38
N SER A 152 -4.99 -8.79 17.12
CA SER A 152 -4.35 -7.56 16.64
C SER A 152 -5.31 -6.79 15.73
N ARG A 153 -5.89 -5.72 16.25
CA ARG A 153 -6.68 -4.78 15.43
C ARG A 153 -5.79 -4.23 14.31
N TYR A 154 -6.39 -4.02 13.16
CA TYR A 154 -5.65 -3.46 12.01
C TYR A 154 -5.03 -2.10 12.36
N MET A 155 -5.81 -1.23 13.03
CA MET A 155 -5.36 0.01 13.67
C MET A 155 -6.20 0.24 14.92
N SER A 156 -5.59 0.72 16.02
CA SER A 156 -6.35 1.11 17.20
C SER A 156 -6.62 2.61 17.20
N LEU A 157 -7.76 3.03 17.75
CA LEU A 157 -8.11 4.45 17.85
C LEU A 157 -7.07 5.22 18.67
N GLU A 158 -6.51 4.61 19.70
CA GLU A 158 -5.49 5.22 20.57
C GLU A 158 -4.22 5.59 19.81
N THR A 159 -3.86 4.80 18.78
CA THR A 159 -2.65 5.02 17.97
C THR A 159 -2.90 5.89 16.75
N ILE A 160 -4.17 6.08 16.36
CA ILE A 160 -4.57 6.93 15.23
C ILE A 160 -4.92 8.35 15.70
N ALA A 161 -5.56 8.48 16.87
CA ALA A 161 -6.01 9.77 17.40
C ALA A 161 -4.92 10.87 17.37
N PRO A 162 -3.64 10.59 17.73
CA PRO A 162 -2.59 11.60 17.66
C PRO A 162 -2.20 12.05 16.24
N LEU A 163 -2.70 11.37 15.21
CA LEU A 163 -2.41 11.67 13.80
C LEU A 163 -3.52 12.52 13.15
N GLY A 164 -4.63 12.75 13.86
CA GLY A 164 -5.73 13.59 13.38
C GLY A 164 -5.47 15.06 13.65
N ASP A 165 -5.92 15.91 12.73
CA ASP A 165 -5.93 17.38 12.91
C ASP A 165 -7.08 17.83 13.82
N ASP A 166 -7.83 16.90 14.42
CA ASP A 166 -8.96 17.21 15.32
C ASP A 166 -8.44 17.47 16.73
N PRO A 167 -8.52 18.74 17.22
CA PRO A 167 -8.05 19.11 18.56
C PRO A 167 -8.85 18.44 19.69
N LEU A 168 -10.01 17.84 19.40
CA LEU A 168 -10.83 17.09 20.37
C LEU A 168 -10.40 15.63 20.51
N ALA A 169 -9.60 15.10 19.58
CA ALA A 169 -9.08 13.72 19.64
C ALA A 169 -7.89 13.58 20.62
N SER A 170 -7.41 14.67 21.20
CA SER A 170 -6.28 14.73 22.13
C SER A 170 -6.69 14.92 23.61
N LEU A 171 -7.98 14.84 23.91
CA LEU A 171 -8.54 14.84 25.26
C LEU A 171 -9.00 13.43 25.68
#